data_9f1ac05ccde622155f36b496fa1cc900
#
_entry.id   9f1ac05ccde622155f36b496fa1cc900
#
_cell.length_a   1.000
_cell.length_b   1.000
_cell.length_c   1.000
_cell.angle_alpha   90.00
_cell.angle_beta   90.00
_cell.angle_gamma   90.00
#
_symmetry.space_group_name_H-M   'P 1'
#
loop_
_entity.id
_entity.type
_entity.pdbx_description
1 polymer ?
#
loop_
_entity_poly.entity_id
_entity_poly.type
_entity_poly.pdbx_seq_one_letter_code
_entity_poly.pdbx_strand_id
1 'polypeptide(L)'
;MSYFSRSSLASGAQILEFKGPETQLSGGATYVTGSGGNVSMGLTFSTGGRRHLPRIQATAVILDLAMVELVPVARPAPGASEGEALSLRPLLFLEANPEYIAAINATPFEPNVVSVGKPVNPIGIVTVEGRGLSEPVGRYAVLYLPESGPPRIEMQGAARSAAEEGAGSDGDARSRREAEEPAARAENALGGYFIILEGGKPQGPRELRSARSAVGLSEDGRKMIILAVAGDSPGKSVGLTAREVGRWLAELGAYRGLLLDGGGSSSLAVRRSPDAHFGSGGAGIPRMTIKPSWGPTLGVERPVASLLAVRPK
;
A
#
# COMPACT_ATOMS: atom_id res chain seq x y z
N MET A 1 4.81 15.86 -23.06
CA MET A 1 6.07 15.22 -22.68
C MET A 1 5.79 14.31 -21.47
N SER A 2 6.18 13.05 -21.53
CA SER A 2 6.24 12.19 -20.37
C SER A 2 7.62 12.33 -19.74
N TYR A 3 7.68 12.35 -18.42
CA TYR A 3 8.94 12.28 -17.72
C TYR A 3 8.86 11.30 -16.56
N PHE A 4 10.01 10.77 -16.26
CA PHE A 4 10.23 9.86 -15.18
C PHE A 4 11.38 10.41 -14.34
N SER A 5 11.16 10.51 -13.04
CA SER A 5 12.22 10.88 -12.10
C SER A 5 12.40 9.80 -11.06
N ARG A 6 13.64 9.58 -10.68
CA ARG A 6 14.05 8.63 -9.66
C ARG A 6 14.89 9.33 -8.61
N SER A 7 14.63 9.03 -7.35
CA SER A 7 15.46 9.51 -6.24
C SER A 7 15.49 8.50 -5.09
N SER A 8 16.48 8.59 -4.23
CA SER A 8 16.51 7.86 -2.98
C SER A 8 15.66 8.58 -1.93
N LEU A 9 14.91 7.82 -1.12
CA LEU A 9 14.22 8.34 0.06
C LEU A 9 15.10 8.16 1.30
N ALA A 10 15.68 6.96 1.41
CA ALA A 10 16.57 6.55 2.49
C ALA A 10 17.34 5.30 2.04
N SER A 11 18.20 4.77 2.90
CA SER A 11 18.81 3.46 2.68
C SER A 11 17.72 2.41 2.52
N GLY A 12 17.76 1.62 1.47
CA GLY A 12 16.77 0.58 1.15
C GLY A 12 15.44 1.07 0.57
N ALA A 13 15.25 2.38 0.31
CA ALA A 13 14.03 2.90 -0.27
C ALA A 13 14.29 3.83 -1.47
N GLN A 14 13.56 3.60 -2.57
CA GLN A 14 13.63 4.39 -3.80
C GLN A 14 12.25 4.85 -4.22
N ILE A 15 12.16 6.09 -4.71
CA ILE A 15 10.93 6.64 -5.27
C ILE A 15 11.04 6.79 -6.78
N LEU A 16 9.97 6.42 -7.48
CA LEU A 16 9.78 6.60 -8.91
C LEU A 16 8.52 7.43 -9.13
N GLU A 17 8.64 8.56 -9.82
CA GLU A 17 7.51 9.40 -10.19
C GLU A 17 7.32 9.40 -11.70
N PHE A 18 6.09 9.19 -12.13
CA PHE A 18 5.68 9.22 -13.52
C PHE A 18 4.63 10.30 -13.77
N LYS A 19 4.84 11.09 -14.82
CA LYS A 19 3.85 12.05 -15.35
C LYS A 19 3.94 12.06 -16.86
N GLY A 20 2.84 11.75 -17.51
CA GLY A 20 2.83 11.79 -18.98
C GLY A 20 1.62 11.11 -19.60
N PRO A 21 1.57 11.05 -20.93
CA PRO A 21 0.62 10.22 -21.63
C PRO A 21 0.84 8.76 -21.24
N GLU A 22 -0.25 7.99 -21.24
CA GLU A 22 -0.16 6.55 -21.08
C GLU A 22 0.70 5.99 -22.20
N THR A 23 1.85 5.46 -21.84
CA THR A 23 2.65 4.63 -22.74
C THR A 23 2.39 3.18 -22.35
N GLN A 24 2.22 2.31 -23.32
CA GLN A 24 2.31 0.89 -23.03
C GLN A 24 3.72 0.68 -22.47
N LEU A 25 3.80 0.15 -21.26
CA LEU A 25 5.04 -0.35 -20.68
C LEU A 25 5.42 -1.60 -21.50
N SER A 26 5.97 -1.39 -22.68
CA SER A 26 6.49 -2.44 -23.55
C SER A 26 8.01 -2.41 -23.45
N GLY A 27 8.55 -3.22 -22.60
CA GLY A 27 9.99 -3.37 -22.45
C GLY A 27 10.32 -3.97 -21.10
N GLY A 28 10.96 -5.12 -21.10
CA GLY A 28 11.37 -5.79 -19.86
C GLY A 28 12.24 -4.88 -18.99
N ALA A 29 12.13 -5.05 -17.69
CA ALA A 29 13.00 -4.39 -16.72
C ALA A 29 14.46 -4.80 -17.01
N THR A 30 15.29 -3.88 -17.43
CA THR A 30 16.71 -4.12 -17.58
C THR A 30 17.39 -3.83 -16.24
N TYR A 31 17.88 -4.87 -15.59
CA TYR A 31 18.68 -4.73 -14.39
C TYR A 31 20.11 -4.34 -14.77
N VAL A 32 20.55 -3.18 -14.35
CA VAL A 32 21.96 -2.80 -14.43
C VAL A 32 22.53 -2.93 -13.01
N THR A 33 23.34 -3.96 -12.79
CA THR A 33 24.12 -4.12 -11.56
C THR A 33 25.37 -3.26 -11.65
N GLY A 34 25.39 -2.16 -10.90
CA GLY A 34 26.63 -1.40 -10.67
C GLY A 34 27.45 -2.08 -9.56
N SER A 35 28.77 -2.10 -9.70
CA SER A 35 29.71 -2.52 -8.65
C SER A 35 29.59 -1.58 -7.46
N GLY A 36 28.82 -1.97 -6.45
CA GLY A 36 28.54 -1.14 -5.27
C GLY A 36 27.17 -1.38 -4.63
N GLY A 37 26.47 -2.45 -4.98
CA GLY A 37 25.21 -2.83 -4.32
C GLY A 37 23.97 -2.00 -4.73
N ASN A 38 24.10 -1.01 -5.58
CA ASN A 38 22.98 -0.24 -6.11
C ASN A 38 22.39 -0.93 -7.35
N VAL A 39 21.23 -1.55 -7.21
CA VAL A 39 20.47 -2.06 -8.37
C VAL A 39 19.80 -0.89 -9.05
N SER A 40 20.24 -0.55 -10.26
CA SER A 40 19.56 0.42 -11.13
C SER A 40 18.53 -0.30 -11.97
N MET A 41 17.25 -0.01 -11.78
CA MET A 41 16.18 -0.45 -12.66
C MET A 41 15.92 0.66 -13.68
N GLY A 42 16.24 0.41 -14.95
CA GLY A 42 15.88 1.27 -16.06
C GLY A 42 14.56 0.78 -16.67
N LEU A 43 13.52 1.59 -16.60
CA LEU A 43 12.28 1.33 -17.34
C LEU A 43 12.36 2.10 -18.66
N THR A 44 12.38 1.40 -19.78
CA THR A 44 12.32 2.01 -21.11
C THR A 44 10.87 2.06 -21.55
N PHE A 45 10.38 3.26 -21.83
CA PHE A 45 9.03 3.47 -22.36
C PHE A 45 9.09 3.71 -23.85
N SER A 46 8.35 2.93 -24.64
CA SER A 46 8.16 3.18 -26.06
C SER A 46 6.90 4.02 -26.29
N THR A 47 7.08 5.23 -26.79
CA THR A 47 5.96 6.08 -27.23
C THR A 47 5.58 5.70 -28.66
N GLY A 48 4.67 4.75 -28.80
CA GLY A 48 3.98 4.53 -30.07
C GLY A 48 3.16 5.77 -30.42
N GLY A 49 3.50 6.45 -31.53
CA GLY A 49 2.93 7.72 -31.94
C GLY A 49 1.42 7.66 -32.26
N ARG A 50 0.55 7.67 -31.23
CA ARG A 50 -0.88 7.91 -31.37
C ARG A 50 -1.29 9.17 -30.64
N ARG A 51 -2.01 10.02 -31.36
CA ARG A 51 -2.59 11.27 -30.86
C ARG A 51 -3.56 10.97 -29.71
N HIS A 52 -3.42 11.67 -28.59
CA HIS A 52 -4.33 11.67 -27.43
C HIS A 52 -4.36 10.45 -26.52
N LEU A 53 -3.20 9.95 -26.12
CA LEU A 53 -3.17 9.03 -24.97
C LEU A 53 -3.56 9.77 -23.68
N PRO A 54 -4.39 9.16 -22.81
CA PRO A 54 -4.74 9.76 -21.55
C PRO A 54 -3.50 10.01 -20.69
N ARG A 55 -3.52 11.10 -19.92
CA ARG A 55 -2.42 11.42 -19.01
C ARG A 55 -2.52 10.59 -17.74
N ILE A 56 -1.39 10.10 -17.28
CA ILE A 56 -1.25 9.38 -16.01
C ILE A 56 -0.24 10.11 -15.13
N GLN A 57 -0.54 10.20 -13.85
CA GLN A 57 0.39 10.59 -12.81
C GLN A 57 0.41 9.48 -11.76
N ALA A 58 1.59 8.94 -11.49
CA ALA A 58 1.78 7.86 -10.53
C ALA A 58 3.09 8.03 -9.78
N THR A 59 3.14 7.46 -8.58
CA THR A 59 4.35 7.36 -7.77
C THR A 59 4.46 5.94 -7.25
N ALA A 60 5.63 5.33 -7.41
CA ALA A 60 5.97 4.07 -6.79
C ALA A 60 7.13 4.27 -5.79
N VAL A 61 7.06 3.57 -4.67
CA VAL A 61 8.17 3.43 -3.72
C VAL A 61 8.59 1.97 -3.72
N ILE A 62 9.84 1.70 -4.05
CA ILE A 62 10.42 0.35 -4.04
C ILE A 62 11.26 0.22 -2.78
N LEU A 63 10.96 -0.78 -2.00
CA LEU A 63 11.50 -1.02 -0.67
C LEU A 63 12.30 -2.32 -0.65
N ASP A 64 13.49 -2.28 -0.07
CA ASP A 64 14.25 -3.45 0.34
C ASP A 64 13.86 -3.79 1.80
N LEU A 65 13.17 -4.90 2.00
CA LEU A 65 12.64 -5.29 3.30
C LEU A 65 13.72 -5.75 4.29
N ALA A 66 14.96 -5.93 3.83
CA ALA A 66 16.09 -6.10 4.74
C ALA A 66 16.48 -4.78 5.44
N MET A 67 16.22 -3.64 4.80
CA MET A 67 16.66 -2.31 5.25
C MET A 67 15.54 -1.46 5.85
N VAL A 68 14.28 -1.82 5.63
CA VAL A 68 13.14 -1.06 6.10
C VAL A 68 12.14 -1.93 6.85
N GLU A 69 11.39 -1.30 7.72
CA GLU A 69 10.27 -1.89 8.46
C GLU A 69 8.94 -1.35 7.91
N LEU A 70 7.97 -2.25 7.75
CA LEU A 70 6.60 -1.95 7.38
C LEU A 70 5.75 -1.88 8.65
N VAL A 71 5.10 -0.77 8.89
CA VAL A 71 4.34 -0.54 10.10
C VAL A 71 2.88 -0.26 9.73
N PRO A 72 1.92 -1.11 10.15
CA PRO A 72 0.51 -0.79 10.04
C PRO A 72 0.15 0.29 11.06
N VAL A 73 -0.62 1.28 10.65
CA VAL A 73 -1.05 2.37 11.49
C VAL A 73 -2.56 2.50 11.46
N ALA A 74 -3.18 2.27 12.59
CA ALA A 74 -4.58 2.60 12.86
C ALA A 74 -4.71 2.95 14.34
N ARG A 75 -5.59 3.88 14.68
CA ARG A 75 -5.80 4.32 16.06
C ARG A 75 -7.20 3.92 16.51
N PRO A 76 -7.32 3.14 17.59
CA PRO A 76 -8.66 2.82 18.13
C PRO A 76 -9.38 4.11 18.55
N ALA A 77 -10.67 4.20 18.27
CA ALA A 77 -11.48 5.31 18.76
C ALA A 77 -11.76 5.13 20.27
N PRO A 78 -11.60 6.18 21.09
CA PRO A 78 -11.91 6.11 22.51
C PRO A 78 -13.39 5.80 22.76
N GLY A 79 -13.70 4.77 23.55
CA GLY A 79 -15.06 4.36 23.87
C GLY A 79 -15.85 3.76 22.71
N ALA A 80 -15.18 3.45 21.62
CA ALA A 80 -15.77 2.80 20.46
C ALA A 80 -16.08 1.34 20.75
N SER A 81 -17.15 0.82 20.15
CA SER A 81 -17.35 -0.62 19.96
C SER A 81 -16.18 -1.20 19.17
N GLU A 82 -15.92 -2.50 19.35
CA GLU A 82 -14.92 -3.21 18.58
C GLU A 82 -15.11 -2.94 17.08
N GLY A 83 -14.05 -2.52 16.40
CA GLY A 83 -14.06 -2.27 14.98
C GLY A 83 -13.95 -0.81 14.54
N GLU A 84 -14.01 0.16 15.44
CA GLU A 84 -13.87 1.57 15.08
C GLU A 84 -12.43 2.08 15.23
N ALA A 85 -12.01 2.88 14.26
CA ALA A 85 -10.72 3.55 14.24
C ALA A 85 -10.88 5.07 14.08
N LEU A 86 -9.93 5.85 14.61
CA LEU A 86 -9.87 7.29 14.37
C LEU A 86 -9.22 7.56 13.01
N SER A 87 -9.90 8.36 12.19
CA SER A 87 -9.40 8.76 10.89
C SER A 87 -8.13 9.60 10.98
N LEU A 88 -7.18 9.38 10.07
CA LEU A 88 -5.86 10.00 10.03
C LEU A 88 -5.46 10.35 8.59
N ARG A 89 -4.45 11.22 8.42
CA ARG A 89 -3.92 11.59 7.11
C ARG A 89 -2.45 11.18 6.98
N PRO A 90 -2.03 10.54 5.86
CA PRO A 90 -0.64 10.16 5.62
C PRO A 90 0.37 11.30 5.82
N LEU A 91 0.10 12.50 5.31
CA LEU A 91 1.01 13.63 5.45
C LEU A 91 1.15 14.08 6.90
N LEU A 92 0.03 14.29 7.61
CA LEU A 92 0.05 14.70 9.01
C LEU A 92 0.71 13.63 9.90
N PHE A 93 0.52 12.34 9.54
CA PHE A 93 1.23 11.26 10.22
C PHE A 93 2.74 11.38 10.05
N LEU A 94 3.25 11.60 8.83
CA LEU A 94 4.68 11.79 8.60
C LEU A 94 5.23 13.07 9.24
N GLU A 95 4.45 14.15 9.27
CA GLU A 95 4.86 15.40 9.94
C GLU A 95 5.09 15.18 11.44
N ALA A 96 4.20 14.41 12.08
CA ALA A 96 4.25 14.11 13.50
C ALA A 96 5.26 13.01 13.88
N ASN A 97 5.72 12.21 12.91
CA ASN A 97 6.58 11.04 13.16
C ASN A 97 7.79 11.07 12.21
N PRO A 98 8.86 11.78 12.60
CA PRO A 98 10.01 12.05 11.71
C PRO A 98 10.83 10.80 11.33
N GLU A 99 10.70 9.72 12.05
CA GLU A 99 11.35 8.43 11.78
C GLU A 99 10.77 7.70 10.56
N TYR A 100 9.56 8.05 10.14
CA TYR A 100 8.93 7.44 8.96
C TYR A 100 9.28 8.19 7.68
N ILE A 101 9.52 7.44 6.61
CA ILE A 101 9.91 7.95 5.29
C ILE A 101 8.79 7.91 4.25
N ALA A 102 7.79 7.06 4.44
CA ALA A 102 6.62 6.97 3.57
C ALA A 102 5.38 6.52 4.33
N ALA A 103 4.20 6.95 3.87
CA ALA A 103 2.90 6.47 4.34
C ALA A 103 1.88 6.50 3.20
N ILE A 104 1.13 5.41 3.02
CA ILE A 104 0.05 5.27 2.04
C ILE A 104 -1.24 4.86 2.77
N ASN A 105 -2.40 5.31 2.27
CA ASN A 105 -3.70 4.83 2.73
C ASN A 105 -3.84 3.32 2.50
N ALA A 106 -4.56 2.61 3.38
CA ALA A 106 -4.66 1.16 3.29
C ALA A 106 -6.11 0.64 3.19
N THR A 107 -6.77 0.36 4.31
CA THR A 107 -8.04 -0.34 4.35
C THR A 107 -9.22 0.54 3.93
N PRO A 108 -10.17 0.02 3.12
CA PRO A 108 -11.45 0.68 2.86
C PRO A 108 -12.21 0.97 4.15
N PHE A 109 -13.06 1.99 4.15
CA PHE A 109 -13.78 2.41 5.35
C PHE A 109 -15.06 3.20 5.03
N GLU A 110 -15.90 3.36 6.06
CA GLU A 110 -17.09 4.20 6.05
C GLU A 110 -17.24 4.95 7.40
N PRO A 111 -17.93 6.14 7.46
CA PRO A 111 -18.43 6.88 6.32
C PRO A 111 -17.29 7.49 5.47
N ASN A 112 -17.59 7.67 4.17
CA ASN A 112 -16.61 8.17 3.21
C ASN A 112 -16.22 9.64 3.38
N VAL A 113 -17.00 10.43 4.11
CA VAL A 113 -16.76 11.86 4.37
C VAL A 113 -16.62 12.04 5.88
N VAL A 114 -15.42 12.36 6.31
CA VAL A 114 -15.09 12.47 7.72
C VAL A 114 -14.00 13.53 7.93
N SER A 115 -13.99 14.15 9.11
CA SER A 115 -12.87 15.01 9.54
C SER A 115 -11.80 14.18 10.23
N VAL A 116 -10.55 14.66 10.22
CA VAL A 116 -9.44 14.01 10.93
C VAL A 116 -9.78 13.79 12.40
N GLY A 117 -9.43 12.62 12.91
CA GLY A 117 -9.64 12.24 14.31
C GLY A 117 -11.07 11.86 14.65
N LYS A 118 -11.97 11.74 13.67
CA LYS A 118 -13.31 11.21 13.88
C LYS A 118 -13.35 9.70 13.67
N PRO A 119 -14.24 8.98 14.40
CA PRO A 119 -14.41 7.55 14.22
C PRO A 119 -14.86 7.18 12.81
N VAL A 120 -14.30 6.09 12.30
CA VAL A 120 -14.64 5.44 11.03
C VAL A 120 -14.59 3.93 11.22
N ASN A 121 -15.36 3.19 10.42
CA ASN A 121 -15.38 1.75 10.42
C ASN A 121 -14.55 1.22 9.26
N PRO A 122 -13.39 0.58 9.50
CA PRO A 122 -12.67 -0.14 8.46
C PRO A 122 -13.54 -1.27 7.88
N ILE A 123 -13.47 -1.49 6.57
CA ILE A 123 -14.17 -2.58 5.88
C ILE A 123 -13.15 -3.66 5.52
N GLY A 124 -13.07 -4.69 6.36
CA GLY A 124 -12.07 -5.76 6.30
C GLY A 124 -11.08 -5.66 7.44
N ILE A 125 -10.29 -6.70 7.60
CA ILE A 125 -9.40 -6.87 8.74
C ILE A 125 -8.41 -5.71 8.92
N VAL A 126 -8.33 -5.18 10.12
CA VAL A 126 -7.26 -4.30 10.58
C VAL A 126 -6.78 -4.80 11.94
N THR A 127 -5.52 -5.19 12.01
CA THR A 127 -4.85 -5.59 13.25
C THR A 127 -3.56 -4.79 13.40
N VAL A 128 -3.39 -4.13 14.52
CA VAL A 128 -2.21 -3.31 14.84
C VAL A 128 -1.70 -3.68 16.23
N GLU A 129 -0.42 -3.98 16.34
CA GLU A 129 0.25 -4.40 17.59
C GLU A 129 -0.46 -5.58 18.30
N GLY A 130 -0.96 -6.54 17.49
CA GLY A 130 -1.68 -7.69 17.98
C GLY A 130 -3.12 -7.43 18.42
N ARG A 131 -3.64 -6.19 18.24
CA ARG A 131 -5.01 -5.82 18.55
C ARG A 131 -5.85 -5.75 17.27
N GLY A 132 -6.90 -6.57 17.17
CA GLY A 132 -7.91 -6.47 16.13
C GLY A 132 -8.76 -5.22 16.32
N LEU A 133 -8.91 -4.41 15.28
CA LEU A 133 -9.75 -3.21 15.24
C LEU A 133 -10.99 -3.44 14.39
N SER A 134 -10.93 -4.34 13.41
CA SER A 134 -12.07 -4.70 12.57
C SER A 134 -11.97 -6.13 12.07
N GLU A 135 -13.13 -6.70 11.75
CA GLU A 135 -13.28 -8.08 11.34
C GLU A 135 -12.94 -8.31 9.86
N PRO A 136 -12.53 -9.54 9.48
CA PRO A 136 -12.27 -9.87 8.10
C PRO A 136 -13.56 -9.89 7.26
N VAL A 137 -13.43 -9.52 5.98
CA VAL A 137 -14.48 -9.64 4.96
C VAL A 137 -14.03 -10.66 3.92
N GLY A 138 -14.60 -11.85 3.92
CA GLY A 138 -14.10 -13.04 3.20
C GLY A 138 -13.88 -12.88 1.68
N ARG A 139 -14.52 -11.90 1.04
CA ARG A 139 -14.30 -11.59 -0.39
C ARG A 139 -13.15 -10.62 -0.64
N TYR A 140 -12.52 -10.09 0.40
CA TYR A 140 -11.43 -9.14 0.31
C TYR A 140 -10.08 -9.80 0.58
N ALA A 141 -9.03 -9.16 0.14
CA ALA A 141 -7.67 -9.59 0.39
C ALA A 141 -7.01 -8.77 1.51
N VAL A 142 -5.88 -9.25 2.01
CA VAL A 142 -5.17 -8.68 3.16
C VAL A 142 -3.67 -8.73 2.95
N LEU A 143 -2.99 -7.72 3.45
CA LEU A 143 -1.54 -7.71 3.68
C LEU A 143 -1.29 -8.09 5.14
N TYR A 144 -0.70 -9.25 5.37
CA TYR A 144 -0.18 -9.66 6.67
C TYR A 144 1.27 -9.19 6.85
N LEU A 145 1.55 -8.69 8.04
CA LEU A 145 2.85 -8.18 8.46
C LEU A 145 3.28 -8.95 9.72
N PRO A 146 3.89 -10.15 9.57
CA PRO A 146 4.31 -10.97 10.70
C PRO A 146 5.43 -10.32 11.51
N GLU A 147 5.53 -10.62 12.80
CA GLU A 147 6.65 -10.22 13.65
C GLU A 147 7.98 -10.83 13.15
N SER A 148 7.90 -12.00 12.54
CA SER A 148 9.05 -12.69 11.94
C SER A 148 8.68 -13.27 10.56
N GLY A 149 9.59 -13.16 9.60
CA GLY A 149 9.37 -13.62 8.23
C GLY A 149 8.89 -12.53 7.27
N PRO A 150 8.68 -12.87 6.00
CA PRO A 150 8.28 -11.92 4.98
C PRO A 150 6.78 -11.56 5.08
N PRO A 151 6.39 -10.36 4.66
CA PRO A 151 4.98 -10.00 4.50
C PRO A 151 4.29 -10.94 3.49
N ARG A 152 2.97 -11.12 3.66
CA ARG A 152 2.15 -11.97 2.80
C ARG A 152 0.90 -11.24 2.34
N ILE A 153 0.45 -11.54 1.12
CA ILE A 153 -0.83 -11.07 0.58
C ILE A 153 -1.72 -12.30 0.38
N GLU A 154 -2.87 -12.33 1.04
CA GLU A 154 -3.78 -13.49 1.04
C GLU A 154 -5.24 -13.04 0.97
N MET A 155 -6.18 -13.97 0.79
CA MET A 155 -7.60 -13.69 0.98
C MET A 155 -7.92 -13.63 2.47
N GLN A 156 -8.76 -12.69 2.88
CA GLN A 156 -9.22 -12.59 4.28
C GLN A 156 -10.01 -13.85 4.65
N GLY A 157 -9.71 -14.42 5.81
CA GLY A 157 -10.35 -15.65 6.29
C GLY A 157 -9.73 -16.96 5.80
N ALA A 158 -8.75 -16.95 4.89
CA ALA A 158 -8.11 -18.18 4.41
C ALA A 158 -7.32 -18.94 5.51
N ALA A 159 -6.84 -18.22 6.53
CA ALA A 159 -6.05 -18.84 7.61
C ALA A 159 -6.86 -19.70 8.60
N ARG A 160 -8.20 -19.55 8.64
CA ARG A 160 -9.06 -20.37 9.52
C ARG A 160 -9.36 -21.76 8.96
N SER A 161 -9.38 -21.95 7.64
CA SER A 161 -9.71 -23.23 7.03
C SER A 161 -8.60 -24.29 7.18
N ALA A 162 -7.32 -23.89 7.23
CA ALA A 162 -6.21 -24.81 7.39
C ALA A 162 -6.06 -25.37 8.81
N ALA A 163 -6.58 -24.66 9.82
CA ALA A 163 -6.58 -25.14 11.21
C ALA A 163 -7.81 -26.03 11.52
N GLU A 164 -8.90 -25.93 10.75
CA GLU A 164 -10.13 -26.70 10.97
C GLU A 164 -10.16 -28.04 10.21
N GLU A 165 -9.39 -28.20 9.14
CA GLU A 165 -9.32 -29.49 8.40
C GLU A 165 -8.50 -30.59 9.09
N GLY A 166 -7.84 -30.28 10.23
CA GLY A 166 -7.07 -31.25 11.03
C GLY A 166 -7.82 -31.87 12.23
N ALA A 167 -9.03 -31.43 12.54
CA ALA A 167 -9.80 -31.93 13.67
C ALA A 167 -10.87 -32.93 13.19
N GLY A 168 -10.45 -34.19 13.05
CA GLY A 168 -11.35 -35.34 12.90
C GLY A 168 -12.34 -35.42 14.05
N SER A 169 -13.59 -35.75 13.72
CA SER A 169 -14.69 -36.01 14.61
C SER A 169 -14.32 -37.00 15.72
N ASP A 170 -14.74 -36.69 16.89
CA ASP A 170 -15.12 -37.46 18.08
C ASP A 170 -14.35 -37.06 19.35
N GLY A 171 -15.13 -36.71 20.37
CA GLY A 171 -14.63 -36.71 21.74
C GLY A 171 -14.92 -35.51 22.61
N ASP A 172 -16.01 -35.60 23.34
CA ASP A 172 -16.25 -35.04 24.67
C ASP A 172 -16.06 -33.53 24.96
N ALA A 173 -17.17 -32.84 24.97
CA ALA A 173 -17.33 -31.40 25.22
C ALA A 173 -17.09 -30.97 26.70
N ARG A 174 -16.47 -31.80 27.54
CA ARG A 174 -16.34 -31.50 28.98
C ARG A 174 -14.97 -31.21 29.55
N SER A 175 -13.90 -31.33 28.75
CA SER A 175 -12.51 -31.09 29.20
C SER A 175 -11.82 -29.88 28.56
N ARG A 176 -12.55 -28.97 27.91
CA ARG A 176 -11.98 -27.75 27.28
C ARG A 176 -12.06 -26.48 28.15
N ARG A 177 -12.15 -26.62 29.43
CA ARG A 177 -11.99 -25.51 30.37
C ARG A 177 -10.78 -25.81 31.24
N GLU A 178 -9.60 -25.44 30.81
CA GLU A 178 -8.38 -25.26 31.62
C GLU A 178 -7.14 -25.49 30.76
N ALA A 179 -6.88 -24.57 29.86
CA ALA A 179 -5.55 -24.11 29.44
C ALA A 179 -5.79 -22.87 28.57
N GLU A 180 -5.94 -21.71 29.18
CA GLU A 180 -5.68 -20.44 28.49
C GLU A 180 -4.17 -20.42 28.19
N GLU A 181 -3.77 -21.04 27.07
CA GLU A 181 -2.54 -20.59 26.41
C GLU A 181 -2.73 -19.11 26.14
N PRO A 182 -1.71 -18.26 26.42
CA PRO A 182 -1.80 -16.85 26.10
C PRO A 182 -2.12 -16.75 24.61
N ALA A 183 -3.31 -16.21 24.28
CA ALA A 183 -3.80 -16.12 22.90
C ALA A 183 -2.66 -15.59 22.03
N ALA A 184 -2.21 -16.39 21.06
CA ALA A 184 -1.11 -16.02 20.18
C ALA A 184 -1.43 -14.63 19.65
N ARG A 185 -0.52 -13.68 19.88
CA ARG A 185 -0.72 -12.27 19.52
C ARG A 185 -1.12 -12.21 18.06
N ALA A 186 -2.27 -11.63 17.77
CA ALA A 186 -2.78 -11.61 16.42
C ALA A 186 -1.79 -10.89 15.50
N GLU A 187 -1.48 -11.50 14.35
CA GLU A 187 -0.57 -10.94 13.38
C GLU A 187 -1.07 -9.59 12.88
N ASN A 188 -0.18 -8.61 12.71
CA ASN A 188 -0.51 -7.33 12.12
C ASN A 188 -1.07 -7.50 10.71
N ALA A 189 -2.18 -6.82 10.41
CA ALA A 189 -2.90 -6.99 9.15
C ALA A 189 -3.55 -5.70 8.66
N LEU A 190 -3.51 -5.48 7.36
CA LEU A 190 -4.20 -4.38 6.68
C LEU A 190 -5.03 -4.94 5.52
N GLY A 191 -6.35 -4.86 5.65
CA GLY A 191 -7.28 -5.26 4.60
C GLY A 191 -7.20 -4.35 3.38
N GLY A 192 -7.43 -4.94 2.20
CA GLY A 192 -7.62 -4.25 0.94
C GLY A 192 -8.80 -4.86 0.20
N TYR A 193 -8.96 -4.54 -1.10
CA TYR A 193 -10.06 -5.08 -1.89
C TYR A 193 -9.75 -6.44 -2.53
N PHE A 194 -8.79 -6.46 -3.47
CA PHE A 194 -8.59 -7.61 -4.34
C PHE A 194 -7.11 -7.90 -4.54
N ILE A 195 -6.79 -9.18 -4.78
CA ILE A 195 -5.52 -9.56 -5.39
C ILE A 195 -5.59 -9.16 -6.86
N ILE A 196 -4.74 -8.21 -7.27
CA ILE A 196 -4.69 -7.66 -8.63
C ILE A 196 -3.50 -8.16 -9.43
N LEU A 197 -2.59 -8.86 -8.77
CA LEU A 197 -1.44 -9.54 -9.38
C LEU A 197 -1.22 -10.84 -8.63
N GLU A 198 -1.14 -11.95 -9.35
CA GLU A 198 -0.86 -13.27 -8.81
C GLU A 198 0.03 -14.08 -9.75
N GLY A 199 1.13 -14.61 -9.21
CA GLY A 199 2.11 -15.32 -10.03
C GLY A 199 2.69 -14.46 -11.17
N GLY A 200 2.86 -13.15 -10.97
CA GLY A 200 3.29 -12.22 -12.00
C GLY A 200 2.22 -11.91 -13.07
N LYS A 201 1.00 -12.47 -12.95
CA LYS A 201 -0.09 -12.29 -13.92
C LYS A 201 -1.11 -11.27 -13.41
N PRO A 202 -1.32 -10.13 -14.12
CA PRO A 202 -2.29 -9.11 -13.74
C PRO A 202 -3.73 -9.64 -13.78
N GLN A 203 -4.48 -9.37 -12.70
CA GLN A 203 -5.87 -9.76 -12.52
C GLN A 203 -6.77 -8.55 -12.28
N GLY A 204 -8.06 -8.80 -12.07
CA GLY A 204 -9.06 -7.81 -11.70
C GLY A 204 -9.76 -7.12 -12.87
N PRO A 205 -10.73 -6.25 -12.56
CA PRO A 205 -11.56 -5.54 -13.52
C PRO A 205 -10.77 -4.64 -14.47
N ARG A 206 -11.29 -4.45 -15.68
CA ARG A 206 -10.70 -3.61 -16.74
C ARG A 206 -11.49 -2.33 -17.01
N GLU A 207 -12.66 -2.19 -16.39
CA GLU A 207 -13.62 -1.19 -16.85
C GLU A 207 -13.37 0.18 -16.24
N LEU A 208 -13.17 0.30 -14.97
CA LEU A 208 -13.20 1.61 -14.30
C LEU A 208 -11.79 2.15 -13.99
N ARG A 209 -11.40 3.21 -14.69
CA ARG A 209 -10.20 4.00 -14.34
C ARG A 209 -10.53 4.93 -13.20
N SER A 210 -9.68 4.99 -12.20
CA SER A 210 -9.78 5.87 -11.04
C SER A 210 -8.41 6.06 -10.40
N ALA A 211 -8.32 6.93 -9.40
CA ALA A 211 -7.18 6.97 -8.50
C ALA A 211 -7.07 5.62 -7.77
N ARG A 212 -5.85 5.12 -7.59
CA ARG A 212 -5.59 3.79 -7.02
C ARG A 212 -4.41 3.83 -6.07
N SER A 213 -4.53 3.06 -5.01
CA SER A 213 -3.43 2.70 -4.11
C SER A 213 -3.27 1.20 -4.11
N ALA A 214 -2.05 0.71 -4.14
CA ALA A 214 -1.75 -0.70 -4.18
C ALA A 214 -0.38 -1.01 -3.57
N VAL A 215 -0.21 -2.26 -3.16
CA VAL A 215 1.10 -2.81 -2.77
C VAL A 215 1.38 -4.08 -3.53
N GLY A 216 2.66 -4.36 -3.79
CA GLY A 216 3.11 -5.59 -4.42
C GLY A 216 4.32 -6.17 -3.72
N LEU A 217 4.41 -7.48 -3.66
CA LEU A 217 5.55 -8.22 -3.12
C LEU A 217 6.30 -8.91 -4.25
N SER A 218 7.64 -8.88 -4.22
CA SER A 218 8.47 -9.70 -5.11
C SER A 218 8.30 -11.18 -4.80
N GLU A 219 8.67 -12.06 -5.75
CA GLU A 219 8.57 -13.50 -5.62
C GLU A 219 9.35 -14.05 -4.43
N ASP A 220 10.55 -13.50 -4.20
CA ASP A 220 11.43 -13.87 -3.08
C ASP A 220 11.04 -13.22 -1.74
N GLY A 221 9.98 -12.41 -1.69
CA GLY A 221 9.51 -11.71 -0.49
C GLY A 221 10.46 -10.63 0.04
N ARG A 222 11.55 -10.29 -0.68
CA ARG A 222 12.56 -9.33 -0.21
C ARG A 222 12.24 -7.88 -0.54
N LYS A 223 11.35 -7.66 -1.49
CA LYS A 223 10.97 -6.31 -1.92
C LYS A 223 9.47 -6.10 -1.80
N MET A 224 9.12 -4.88 -1.41
CA MET A 224 7.75 -4.38 -1.54
C MET A 224 7.74 -3.18 -2.47
N ILE A 225 6.71 -3.12 -3.30
CA ILE A 225 6.39 -1.96 -4.14
C ILE A 225 5.12 -1.33 -3.59
N ILE A 226 5.18 -0.06 -3.22
CA ILE A 226 4.01 0.76 -2.91
C ILE A 226 3.72 1.58 -4.16
N LEU A 227 2.50 1.52 -4.68
CA LEU A 227 2.10 2.24 -5.89
C LEU A 227 0.86 3.08 -5.62
N ALA A 228 0.95 4.37 -5.87
CA ALA A 228 -0.18 5.29 -5.86
C ALA A 228 -0.34 5.96 -7.22
N VAL A 229 -1.56 5.99 -7.73
CA VAL A 229 -1.94 6.55 -9.03
C VAL A 229 -2.99 7.63 -8.80
N ALA A 230 -2.74 8.84 -9.28
CA ALA A 230 -3.73 9.89 -9.31
C ALA A 230 -4.81 9.56 -10.35
N GLY A 231 -6.03 9.96 -10.09
CA GLY A 231 -7.16 9.76 -11.02
C GLY A 231 -8.18 10.89 -10.89
N ASP A 232 -9.22 10.82 -11.73
CA ASP A 232 -10.37 11.72 -11.68
C ASP A 232 -10.00 13.22 -11.75
N SER A 233 -8.83 13.53 -12.33
CA SER A 233 -8.32 14.89 -12.50
C SER A 233 -8.26 15.24 -13.99
N PRO A 234 -9.27 15.93 -14.54
CA PRO A 234 -9.29 16.34 -15.93
C PRO A 234 -7.99 17.05 -16.35
N GLY A 235 -7.39 16.60 -17.44
CA GLY A 235 -6.14 17.16 -17.96
C GLY A 235 -4.86 16.83 -17.16
N LYS A 236 -4.98 16.16 -16.00
CA LYS A 236 -3.83 15.75 -15.16
C LYS A 236 -3.62 14.26 -15.13
N SER A 237 -4.62 13.50 -14.71
CA SER A 237 -4.57 12.03 -14.67
C SER A 237 -5.96 11.43 -14.72
N VAL A 238 -6.15 10.44 -15.57
CA VAL A 238 -7.40 9.68 -15.68
C VAL A 238 -7.43 8.47 -14.76
N GLY A 239 -6.34 8.17 -14.07
CA GLY A 239 -6.20 6.99 -13.25
C GLY A 239 -5.98 5.70 -14.05
N LEU A 240 -6.00 4.58 -13.35
CA LEU A 240 -5.83 3.24 -13.91
C LEU A 240 -6.97 2.32 -13.48
N THR A 241 -7.24 1.29 -14.28
CA THR A 241 -8.06 0.15 -13.89
C THR A 241 -7.29 -0.74 -12.90
N ALA A 242 -7.98 -1.58 -12.14
CA ALA A 242 -7.32 -2.50 -11.20
C ALA A 242 -6.32 -3.42 -11.93
N ARG A 243 -6.68 -3.92 -13.13
CA ARG A 243 -5.80 -4.77 -13.93
C ARG A 243 -4.57 -4.04 -14.46
N GLU A 244 -4.69 -2.77 -14.82
CA GLU A 244 -3.54 -1.94 -15.22
C GLU A 244 -2.60 -1.68 -14.06
N VAL A 245 -3.13 -1.45 -12.85
CA VAL A 245 -2.31 -1.36 -11.62
C VAL A 245 -1.55 -2.66 -11.38
N GLY A 246 -2.20 -3.82 -11.52
CA GLY A 246 -1.53 -5.12 -11.42
C GLY A 246 -0.40 -5.28 -12.45
N ARG A 247 -0.60 -4.81 -13.70
CA ARG A 247 0.45 -4.80 -14.73
C ARG A 247 1.62 -3.92 -14.33
N TRP A 248 1.36 -2.72 -13.85
CA TRP A 248 2.42 -1.80 -13.40
C TRP A 248 3.22 -2.38 -12.23
N LEU A 249 2.53 -3.03 -11.26
CA LEU A 249 3.22 -3.73 -10.18
C LEU A 249 4.13 -4.85 -10.71
N ALA A 250 3.66 -5.66 -11.67
CA ALA A 250 4.47 -6.73 -12.28
C ALA A 250 5.71 -6.16 -12.98
N GLU A 251 5.56 -5.08 -13.74
CA GLU A 251 6.66 -4.40 -14.42
C GLU A 251 7.66 -3.76 -13.45
N LEU A 252 7.22 -3.38 -12.26
CA LEU A 252 8.08 -2.91 -11.17
C LEU A 252 8.74 -4.05 -10.38
N GLY A 253 8.46 -5.32 -10.72
CA GLY A 253 9.08 -6.50 -10.13
C GLY A 253 8.28 -7.17 -9.03
N ALA A 254 6.99 -6.84 -8.88
CA ALA A 254 6.10 -7.59 -8.01
C ALA A 254 5.66 -8.91 -8.66
N TYR A 255 5.44 -9.91 -7.83
CA TYR A 255 4.91 -11.22 -8.19
C TYR A 255 3.48 -11.41 -7.67
N ARG A 256 3.16 -10.80 -6.53
CA ARG A 256 1.82 -10.75 -5.94
C ARG A 256 1.46 -9.32 -5.57
N GLY A 257 0.19 -8.91 -5.77
CA GLY A 257 -0.23 -7.52 -5.56
C GLY A 257 -1.64 -7.38 -5.03
N LEU A 258 -1.82 -6.45 -4.09
CA LEU A 258 -3.06 -6.11 -3.41
C LEU A 258 -3.52 -4.71 -3.78
N LEU A 259 -4.78 -4.57 -4.16
CA LEU A 259 -5.44 -3.28 -4.31
C LEU A 259 -5.95 -2.79 -2.95
N LEU A 260 -5.47 -1.66 -2.52
CA LEU A 260 -5.91 -0.95 -1.32
C LEU A 260 -7.13 -0.07 -1.59
N ASP A 261 -7.57 0.71 -0.60
CA ASP A 261 -8.62 1.71 -0.81
C ASP A 261 -8.19 2.73 -1.86
N GLY A 262 -9.13 3.09 -2.72
CA GLY A 262 -8.89 3.88 -3.92
C GLY A 262 -9.69 5.18 -3.98
N GLY A 263 -9.80 5.72 -5.20
CA GLY A 263 -10.58 6.93 -5.44
C GLY A 263 -10.09 8.11 -4.60
N GLY A 264 -11.01 8.77 -3.89
CA GLY A 264 -10.71 9.92 -3.05
C GLY A 264 -9.79 9.63 -1.85
N SER A 265 -9.59 8.37 -1.47
CA SER A 265 -8.66 7.98 -0.40
C SER A 265 -7.23 7.82 -0.89
N SER A 266 -7.00 7.67 -2.21
CA SER A 266 -5.66 7.45 -2.76
C SER A 266 -4.71 8.57 -2.40
N SER A 267 -3.79 8.29 -1.51
CA SER A 267 -2.84 9.26 -0.98
C SER A 267 -1.53 8.59 -0.60
N LEU A 268 -0.43 9.18 -1.04
CA LEU A 268 0.92 8.74 -0.71
C LEU A 268 1.74 9.96 -0.31
N ALA A 269 2.20 9.97 0.92
CA ALA A 269 3.15 10.93 1.43
C ALA A 269 4.54 10.30 1.54
N VAL A 270 5.58 11.06 1.23
CA VAL A 270 6.98 10.65 1.36
C VAL A 270 7.81 11.76 1.97
N ARG A 271 8.82 11.37 2.76
CA ARG A 271 9.86 12.25 3.30
C ARG A 271 11.12 12.04 2.49
N ARG A 272 11.50 13.02 1.68
CA ARG A 272 12.73 12.97 0.90
C ARG A 272 13.92 13.32 1.78
N SER A 273 15.03 12.60 1.63
CA SER A 273 16.29 12.98 2.27
C SER A 273 16.72 14.37 1.81
N PRO A 274 17.21 15.24 2.71
CA PRO A 274 17.77 16.54 2.34
C PRO A 274 18.95 16.43 1.36
N ASP A 275 19.70 15.33 1.43
CA ASP A 275 20.93 15.11 0.66
C ASP A 275 20.70 14.79 -0.82
N ALA A 276 19.44 14.72 -1.28
CA ALA A 276 19.16 14.46 -2.70
C ALA A 276 19.65 15.59 -3.63
N HIS A 277 19.86 16.83 -3.13
CA HIS A 277 20.45 17.95 -3.90
C HIS A 277 21.01 19.15 -3.12
N PHE A 278 20.94 19.21 -1.77
CA PHE A 278 21.53 20.34 -1.01
C PHE A 278 21.97 19.86 0.40
N GLY A 279 23.28 19.95 0.69
CA GLY A 279 23.87 19.58 1.95
C GLY A 279 23.39 20.42 3.14
N SER A 280 22.55 19.85 3.94
CA SER A 280 22.37 20.21 5.36
C SER A 280 21.59 19.09 6.04
N GLY A 281 22.20 18.47 7.05
CA GLY A 281 21.73 17.30 7.78
C GLY A 281 20.49 17.56 8.65
N GLY A 282 19.35 17.80 8.04
CA GLY A 282 18.04 17.90 8.70
C GLY A 282 17.08 16.81 8.19
N ALA A 283 16.17 16.34 9.05
CA ALA A 283 15.09 15.45 8.62
C ALA A 283 14.31 16.09 7.46
N GLY A 284 14.24 15.41 6.31
CA GLY A 284 13.58 15.93 5.10
C GLY A 284 12.12 16.31 5.36
N ILE A 285 11.61 17.30 4.66
CA ILE A 285 10.22 17.74 4.75
C ILE A 285 9.32 16.72 4.05
N PRO A 286 8.29 16.15 4.70
CA PRO A 286 7.35 15.26 4.06
C PRO A 286 6.52 15.98 3.00
N ARG A 287 6.21 15.30 1.91
CA ARG A 287 5.42 15.82 0.79
C ARG A 287 4.43 14.80 0.29
N MET A 288 3.25 15.28 -0.09
CA MET A 288 2.30 14.48 -0.87
C MET A 288 2.82 14.30 -2.30
N THR A 289 2.98 13.06 -2.74
CA THR A 289 3.32 12.75 -4.14
C THR A 289 2.08 12.49 -4.97
N ILE A 290 1.08 11.84 -4.39
CA ILE A 290 -0.25 11.67 -4.97
C ILE A 290 -1.27 12.33 -4.04
N LYS A 291 -2.06 13.23 -4.60
CA LYS A 291 -3.13 13.94 -3.91
C LYS A 291 -4.47 13.44 -4.40
N PRO A 292 -5.44 13.25 -3.50
CA PRO A 292 -6.80 12.96 -3.90
C PRO A 292 -7.33 14.08 -4.81
N SER A 293 -8.05 13.70 -5.86
CA SER A 293 -8.60 14.63 -6.84
C SER A 293 -10.06 14.99 -6.60
N TRP A 294 -10.66 14.51 -5.51
CA TRP A 294 -12.09 14.58 -5.29
C TRP A 294 -12.48 15.39 -4.06
N GLY A 295 -13.51 16.26 -4.21
CA GLY A 295 -14.14 17.01 -3.13
C GLY A 295 -13.96 18.55 -3.23
N PRO A 296 -14.71 19.32 -2.43
CA PRO A 296 -14.65 20.78 -2.42
C PRO A 296 -13.29 21.35 -1.99
N THR A 297 -12.40 20.49 -1.53
CA THR A 297 -11.04 20.82 -1.08
C THR A 297 -10.02 20.23 -2.03
N LEU A 298 -10.02 20.66 -3.30
CA LEU A 298 -9.03 20.27 -4.31
C LEU A 298 -7.60 20.34 -3.76
N GLY A 299 -6.97 19.18 -3.60
CA GLY A 299 -5.59 19.06 -3.12
C GLY A 299 -5.44 18.91 -1.61
N VAL A 300 -6.50 18.81 -0.84
CA VAL A 300 -6.46 18.42 0.57
C VAL A 300 -6.64 16.91 0.68
N GLU A 301 -5.77 16.28 1.44
CA GLU A 301 -5.76 14.86 1.73
C GLU A 301 -7.03 14.46 2.50
N ARG A 302 -7.71 13.41 2.01
CA ARG A 302 -8.86 12.83 2.71
C ARG A 302 -8.38 12.06 3.93
N PRO A 303 -9.04 12.19 5.09
CA PRO A 303 -8.79 11.29 6.21
C PRO A 303 -9.18 9.85 5.86
N VAL A 304 -8.41 8.87 6.33
CA VAL A 304 -8.54 7.44 6.06
C VAL A 304 -8.46 6.64 7.35
N ALA A 305 -8.95 5.40 7.34
CA ALA A 305 -9.04 4.56 8.54
C ALA A 305 -7.68 4.01 9.00
N SER A 306 -6.81 3.69 8.06
CA SER A 306 -5.52 3.06 8.33
C SER A 306 -4.47 3.44 7.29
N LEU A 307 -3.20 3.29 7.65
CA LEU A 307 -2.05 3.50 6.78
C LEU A 307 -1.13 2.27 6.81
N LEU A 308 -0.40 2.10 5.72
CA LEU A 308 0.86 1.38 5.71
C LEU A 308 1.99 2.42 5.75
N ALA A 309 2.73 2.45 6.83
CA ALA A 309 3.88 3.34 7.00
C ALA A 309 5.20 2.57 6.86
N VAL A 310 6.26 3.29 6.53
CA VAL A 310 7.60 2.73 6.29
C VAL A 310 8.62 3.53 7.07
N ARG A 311 9.50 2.85 7.79
CA ARG A 311 10.67 3.46 8.44
C ARG A 311 11.94 2.65 8.17
N PRO A 312 13.13 3.26 8.20
CA PRO A 312 14.40 2.53 8.21
C PRO A 312 14.49 1.64 9.46
N LYS A 313 15.18 0.49 9.33
CA LYS A 313 15.55 -0.40 10.46
C LYS A 313 16.73 0.14 11.22
#